data_d50e55ff528ae3144aebf393b5dda6be
#
_entry.id   d50e55ff528ae3144aebf393b5dda6be
#
_cell.length_a   1.000
_cell.length_b   1.000
_cell.length_c   1.000
_cell.angle_alpha   90.00
_cell.angle_beta   90.00
_cell.angle_gamma   90.00
#
_symmetry.space_group_name_H-M   'P 1'
#
loop_
_entity.id
_entity.type
_entity.pdbx_description
1 polymer ?
#
loop_
_entity_poly.entity_id
_entity_poly.type
_entity_poly.pdbx_seq_one_letter_code
_entity_poly.pdbx_strand_id
1 'polypeptide(L)'
;MSNNLQAIFETWTNALNTGELKAFYDLMDDDMVIFDEDIPWRFSKDDFESHIGFHVPNWESFEWIPREMRYQTRGTTGIVSGYSTFRGKPKDCGFRQRFMTFTQTWLKRKDAWSLICWHQGPLHGQIDGASPS
;
A
#
# COMPACT_ATOMS: atom_id res chain seq x y z
N MET A 1 12.27 -19.64 -0.88
CA MET A 1 11.24 -19.85 -1.87
C MET A 1 10.56 -18.56 -2.20
N SER A 2 10.49 -18.25 -3.44
CA SER A 2 9.93 -16.99 -3.87
C SER A 2 8.43 -16.90 -3.71
N ASN A 3 7.75 -18.01 -3.35
CA ASN A 3 6.31 -17.94 -3.11
C ASN A 3 5.96 -17.54 -1.70
N ASN A 4 6.93 -17.17 -0.92
CA ASN A 4 6.71 -16.72 0.44
C ASN A 4 6.00 -15.37 0.39
N LEU A 5 4.95 -15.22 1.18
CA LEU A 5 4.15 -14.00 1.18
C LEU A 5 4.99 -12.77 1.52
N GLN A 6 5.87 -12.89 2.51
CA GLN A 6 6.72 -11.76 2.88
C GLN A 6 7.62 -11.34 1.73
N ALA A 7 8.22 -12.29 1.02
CA ALA A 7 9.10 -11.98 -0.10
C ALA A 7 8.34 -11.27 -1.22
N ILE A 8 7.11 -11.71 -1.50
CA ILE A 8 6.28 -11.08 -2.52
C ILE A 8 5.89 -9.67 -2.10
N PHE A 9 5.50 -9.48 -0.85
CA PHE A 9 5.16 -8.17 -0.35
C PHE A 9 6.35 -7.21 -0.47
N GLU A 10 7.55 -7.69 -0.14
CA GLU A 10 8.75 -6.86 -0.24
C GLU A 10 9.07 -6.53 -1.69
N THR A 11 8.87 -7.48 -2.60
CA THR A 11 9.04 -7.22 -4.02
C THR A 11 8.07 -6.15 -4.50
N TRP A 12 6.81 -6.25 -4.08
CA TRP A 12 5.79 -5.28 -4.44
C TRP A 12 6.14 -3.88 -3.91
N THR A 13 6.56 -3.81 -2.66
CA THR A 13 6.94 -2.53 -2.04
C THR A 13 8.14 -1.91 -2.75
N ASN A 14 9.14 -2.73 -3.07
CA ASN A 14 10.31 -2.23 -3.77
C ASN A 14 9.97 -1.71 -5.17
N ALA A 15 9.06 -2.40 -5.87
CA ALA A 15 8.65 -1.94 -7.19
C ALA A 15 8.01 -0.56 -7.12
N LEU A 16 7.17 -0.34 -6.11
CA LEU A 16 6.57 0.97 -5.92
C LEU A 16 7.63 2.03 -5.65
N ASN A 17 8.52 1.75 -4.71
CA ASN A 17 9.49 2.74 -4.25
C ASN A 17 10.62 3.02 -5.25
N THR A 18 10.84 2.13 -6.20
CA THR A 18 11.83 2.36 -7.25
C THR A 18 11.20 2.88 -8.54
N GLY A 19 9.89 3.05 -8.56
CA GLY A 19 9.20 3.56 -9.74
C GLY A 19 8.95 2.53 -10.83
N GLU A 20 9.14 1.25 -10.53
CA GLU A 20 8.87 0.19 -11.49
C GLU A 20 7.40 -0.17 -11.43
N LEU A 21 6.60 0.75 -11.91
CA LEU A 21 5.15 0.68 -11.70
C LEU A 21 4.50 -0.49 -12.43
N LYS A 22 5.04 -0.92 -13.57
CA LYS A 22 4.47 -2.07 -14.24
C LYS A 22 4.58 -3.32 -13.35
N ALA A 23 5.74 -3.55 -12.76
CA ALA A 23 5.92 -4.69 -11.88
C ALA A 23 5.03 -4.58 -10.64
N PHE A 24 4.86 -3.36 -10.14
CA PHE A 24 4.00 -3.08 -9.00
C PHE A 24 2.55 -3.44 -9.33
N TYR A 25 2.04 -3.00 -10.47
CA TYR A 25 0.65 -3.28 -10.87
C TYR A 25 0.45 -4.75 -11.24
N ASP A 26 1.47 -5.40 -11.79
CA ASP A 26 1.34 -6.80 -12.19
C ASP A 26 1.07 -7.74 -11.02
N LEU A 27 1.43 -7.34 -9.82
CA LEU A 27 1.14 -8.12 -8.61
C LEU A 27 -0.24 -7.84 -8.04
N MET A 28 -0.96 -6.90 -8.61
CA MET A 28 -2.31 -6.55 -8.17
C MET A 28 -3.33 -7.24 -9.04
N ASP A 29 -4.32 -7.85 -8.40
CA ASP A 29 -5.39 -8.52 -9.12
C ASP A 29 -6.26 -7.50 -9.86
N ASP A 30 -6.79 -7.88 -11.02
CA ASP A 30 -7.63 -6.97 -11.79
C ASP A 30 -8.90 -6.57 -11.03
N ASP A 31 -9.36 -7.43 -10.14
CA ASP A 31 -10.56 -7.17 -9.35
C ASP A 31 -10.26 -6.61 -7.97
N MET A 32 -9.06 -6.15 -7.74
CA MET A 32 -8.70 -5.68 -6.41
C MET A 32 -9.47 -4.44 -6.00
N VAL A 33 -9.52 -4.23 -4.70
CA VAL A 33 -10.23 -3.11 -4.08
C VAL A 33 -9.26 -2.38 -3.17
N ILE A 34 -9.25 -1.07 -3.25
CA ILE A 34 -8.41 -0.23 -2.40
C ILE A 34 -9.26 0.80 -1.67
N PHE A 35 -9.05 0.88 -0.35
CA PHE A 35 -9.57 1.98 0.46
C PHE A 35 -8.38 2.76 1.00
N ASP A 36 -8.29 4.02 0.67
CA ASP A 36 -7.21 4.88 1.13
C ASP A 36 -7.80 6.09 1.85
N GLU A 37 -7.06 6.61 2.81
CA GLU A 37 -7.55 7.68 3.65
C GLU A 37 -7.92 8.93 2.88
N ASP A 38 -7.22 9.20 1.78
CA ASP A 38 -7.43 10.42 1.01
C ASP A 38 -8.62 10.35 0.07
N ILE A 39 -9.18 9.16 -0.10
CA ILE A 39 -10.19 8.94 -1.12
C ILE A 39 -11.47 8.51 -0.43
N PRO A 40 -12.56 9.25 -0.64
CA PRO A 40 -13.82 8.94 0.06
C PRO A 40 -14.59 7.77 -0.53
N TRP A 41 -14.10 7.17 -1.61
CA TRP A 41 -14.75 6.02 -2.21
C TRP A 41 -13.73 4.93 -2.49
N ARG A 42 -14.25 3.79 -2.86
CA ARG A 42 -13.42 2.63 -3.13
C ARG A 42 -12.78 2.76 -4.51
N PHE A 43 -11.50 2.46 -4.60
CA PHE A 43 -10.78 2.43 -5.86
C PHE A 43 -10.74 1.02 -6.44
N SER A 44 -10.91 0.92 -7.75
CA SER A 44 -10.53 -0.28 -8.49
C SER A 44 -9.05 -0.17 -8.84
N LYS A 45 -8.51 -1.22 -9.45
CA LYS A 45 -7.12 -1.18 -9.93
C LYS A 45 -6.94 -0.07 -10.96
N ASP A 46 -7.87 0.04 -11.90
CA ASP A 46 -7.78 1.08 -12.93
C ASP A 46 -7.83 2.48 -12.33
N ASP A 47 -8.71 2.69 -11.36
CA ASP A 47 -8.79 3.98 -10.68
C ASP A 47 -7.47 4.30 -9.98
N PHE A 48 -6.86 3.31 -9.37
CA PHE A 48 -5.61 3.52 -8.66
C PHE A 48 -4.47 3.82 -9.62
N GLU A 49 -4.40 3.11 -10.74
CA GLU A 49 -3.39 3.41 -11.77
C GLU A 49 -3.53 4.83 -12.28
N SER A 50 -4.76 5.28 -12.50
CA SER A 50 -5.00 6.65 -12.94
C SER A 50 -4.58 7.66 -11.88
N HIS A 51 -4.87 7.37 -10.62
CA HIS A 51 -4.51 8.24 -9.52
C HIS A 51 -2.99 8.38 -9.40
N ILE A 52 -2.28 7.27 -9.45
CA ILE A 52 -0.82 7.27 -9.39
C ILE A 52 -0.25 7.99 -10.62
N GLY A 53 -0.80 7.71 -11.79
CA GLY A 53 -0.35 8.33 -13.03
C GLY A 53 -0.52 9.84 -13.03
N PHE A 54 -1.55 10.32 -12.35
CA PHE A 54 -1.76 11.76 -12.23
C PHE A 54 -0.77 12.40 -11.26
N HIS A 55 -0.50 11.73 -10.14
CA HIS A 55 0.31 12.34 -9.08
C HIS A 55 1.81 12.16 -9.23
N VAL A 56 2.25 11.00 -9.68
CA VAL A 56 3.68 10.68 -9.73
C VAL A 56 4.50 11.72 -10.50
N PRO A 57 4.08 12.18 -11.69
CA PRO A 57 4.87 13.18 -12.41
C PRO A 57 5.02 14.50 -11.67
N ASN A 58 4.17 14.76 -10.69
CA ASN A 58 4.18 16.01 -9.93
C ASN A 58 4.95 15.92 -8.62
N TRP A 59 5.64 14.82 -8.40
CA TRP A 59 6.42 14.62 -7.19
C TRP A 59 7.89 14.51 -7.53
N GLU A 60 8.73 15.18 -6.75
CA GLU A 60 10.18 15.02 -6.90
C GLU A 60 10.64 13.69 -6.34
N SER A 61 9.99 13.26 -5.27
CA SER A 61 10.31 11.99 -4.63
C SER A 61 9.12 11.50 -3.84
N PHE A 62 9.02 10.20 -3.69
CA PHE A 62 8.06 9.62 -2.75
C PHE A 62 8.58 8.25 -2.32
N GLU A 63 8.10 7.84 -1.16
CA GLU A 63 8.48 6.56 -0.59
C GLU A 63 7.36 6.09 0.32
N TRP A 64 7.03 4.82 0.25
CA TRP A 64 6.06 4.20 1.13
C TRP A 64 6.82 3.19 1.98
N ILE A 65 6.85 3.39 3.29
CA ILE A 65 7.70 2.63 4.20
C ILE A 65 6.84 1.82 5.14
N PRO A 66 6.74 0.50 4.97
CA PRO A 66 6.03 -0.34 5.92
C PRO A 66 6.88 -0.61 7.15
N ARG A 67 6.23 -0.73 8.30
CA ARG A 67 6.92 -0.97 9.58
C ARG A 67 6.12 -1.92 10.44
N GLU A 68 6.82 -2.68 11.27
CA GLU A 68 6.23 -3.61 12.24
C GLU A 68 5.27 -4.56 11.56
N MET A 69 5.73 -5.21 10.53
CA MET A 69 4.92 -6.02 9.66
C MET A 69 4.53 -7.34 10.30
N ARG A 70 3.33 -7.79 9.98
CA ARG A 70 2.84 -9.10 10.38
C ARG A 70 2.32 -9.81 9.14
N TYR A 71 2.74 -11.05 8.96
CA TYR A 71 2.35 -11.87 7.80
C TYR A 71 1.65 -13.11 8.30
N GLN A 72 0.47 -13.38 7.77
CA GLN A 72 -0.32 -14.55 8.14
C GLN A 72 -0.78 -15.26 6.87
N THR A 73 -0.64 -16.57 6.85
CA THR A 73 -1.07 -17.37 5.71
C THR A 73 -2.05 -18.44 6.18
N ARG A 74 -3.16 -18.55 5.48
CA ARG A 74 -4.19 -19.56 5.73
C ARG A 74 -4.57 -20.15 4.38
N GLY A 75 -3.99 -21.31 4.07
CA GLY A 75 -4.21 -21.94 2.77
C GLY A 75 -3.74 -21.03 1.65
N THR A 76 -4.65 -20.61 0.79
CA THR A 76 -4.32 -19.74 -0.34
C THR A 76 -4.54 -18.26 -0.04
N THR A 77 -4.86 -17.93 1.21
CA THR A 77 -5.10 -16.54 1.60
C THR A 77 -3.95 -16.06 2.46
N GLY A 78 -3.43 -14.88 2.12
CA GLY A 78 -2.40 -14.22 2.91
C GLY A 78 -2.89 -12.90 3.41
N ILE A 79 -2.53 -12.56 4.65
CA ILE A 79 -2.88 -11.28 5.24
C ILE A 79 -1.61 -10.59 5.69
N VAL A 80 -1.42 -9.36 5.22
CA VAL A 80 -0.29 -8.54 5.60
C VAL A 80 -0.85 -7.34 6.33
N SER A 81 -0.32 -7.05 7.50
CA SER A 81 -0.79 -5.90 8.27
C SER A 81 0.38 -5.21 8.95
N GLY A 82 0.22 -3.93 9.21
CA GLY A 82 1.27 -3.19 9.87
C GLY A 82 1.01 -1.70 9.80
N TYR A 83 2.06 -0.97 10.02
CA TYR A 83 2.05 0.49 9.93
C TYR A 83 2.80 0.91 8.69
N SER A 84 2.44 2.05 8.15
CA SER A 84 3.16 2.58 7.00
C SER A 84 3.36 4.08 7.16
N THR A 85 4.42 4.56 6.54
CA THR A 85 4.70 5.99 6.47
C THR A 85 4.85 6.33 4.99
N PHE A 86 4.07 7.30 4.54
CA PHE A 86 4.25 7.84 3.20
C PHE A 86 5.04 9.13 3.34
N ARG A 87 6.12 9.24 2.59
CA ARG A 87 6.96 10.43 2.58
C ARG A 87 7.16 10.86 1.15
N GLY A 88 7.06 12.15 0.90
CA GLY A 88 7.28 12.61 -0.44
C GLY A 88 7.37 14.12 -0.53
N LYS A 89 7.88 14.59 -1.64
CA LYS A 89 8.00 16.01 -1.91
C LYS A 89 7.38 16.32 -3.27
N PRO A 90 6.23 16.99 -3.28
CA PRO A 90 5.68 17.47 -4.55
C PRO A 90 6.62 18.54 -5.12
N LYS A 91 6.59 18.73 -6.43
CA LYS A 91 7.47 19.69 -7.08
C LYS A 91 7.13 21.07 -6.57
N ASP A 92 6.75 21.80 -6.27
CA ASP A 92 6.48 23.16 -5.88
C ASP A 92 5.94 23.28 -4.46
N CYS A 93 6.13 22.23 -3.65
CA CYS A 93 5.61 22.24 -2.29
C CYS A 93 6.66 21.70 -1.33
N GLY A 94 6.39 21.89 -0.05
CA GLY A 94 7.27 21.34 0.96
C GLY A 94 7.08 19.83 1.12
N PHE A 95 7.95 19.25 1.89
CA PHE A 95 7.95 17.84 2.18
C PHE A 95 6.65 17.43 2.89
N ARG A 96 6.13 16.25 2.53
CA ARG A 96 4.92 15.74 3.14
C ARG A 96 5.18 14.38 3.75
N GLN A 97 4.44 14.09 4.83
CA GLN A 97 4.60 12.83 5.53
C GLN A 97 3.28 12.47 6.19
N ARG A 98 2.87 11.20 6.01
CA ARG A 98 1.66 10.68 6.62
C ARG A 98 1.95 9.36 7.30
N PHE A 99 1.36 9.15 8.45
CA PHE A 99 1.49 7.91 9.21
C PHE A 99 0.16 7.17 9.16
N MET A 100 0.21 5.89 8.84
CA MET A 100 -1.00 5.12 8.58
C MET A 100 -0.91 3.72 9.17
N THR A 101 -2.05 3.08 9.28
CA THR A 101 -2.13 1.64 9.48
C THR A 101 -2.67 1.03 8.20
N PHE A 102 -2.35 -0.22 7.93
CA PHE A 102 -2.89 -0.84 6.74
C PHE A 102 -3.05 -2.35 6.92
N THR A 103 -3.94 -2.91 6.12
CA THR A 103 -4.16 -4.34 6.02
C THR A 103 -4.32 -4.68 4.55
N GLN A 104 -3.68 -5.75 4.13
CA GLN A 104 -3.81 -6.23 2.76
C GLN A 104 -4.20 -7.70 2.78
N THR A 105 -5.00 -8.09 1.80
CA THR A 105 -5.32 -9.49 1.58
C THR A 105 -4.73 -9.89 0.24
N TRP A 106 -3.97 -10.98 0.26
CA TRP A 106 -3.35 -11.55 -0.92
C TRP A 106 -3.94 -12.93 -1.18
N LEU A 107 -4.09 -13.28 -2.43
CA LEU A 107 -4.62 -14.59 -2.81
C LEU A 107 -3.60 -15.32 -3.66
N LYS A 108 -3.38 -16.59 -3.34
CA LYS A 108 -2.42 -17.40 -4.08
C LYS A 108 -3.18 -18.26 -5.09
N ARG A 109 -2.84 -18.10 -6.36
CA ARG A 109 -3.41 -18.90 -7.45
C ARG A 109 -2.25 -19.49 -8.23
N LYS A 110 -2.27 -20.80 -8.43
CA LYS A 110 -1.22 -21.46 -9.22
C LYS A 110 0.18 -21.05 -8.76
N ASP A 111 0.37 -21.04 -7.45
CA ASP A 111 1.65 -20.70 -6.83
C ASP A 111 2.07 -19.24 -7.01
N ALA A 112 1.17 -18.37 -7.43
CA ALA A 112 1.47 -16.94 -7.57
C ALA A 112 0.53 -16.14 -6.69
N TRP A 113 1.10 -15.21 -5.94
CA TRP A 113 0.33 -14.32 -5.07
C TRP A 113 -0.13 -13.09 -5.83
N SER A 114 -1.40 -12.68 -5.58
CA SER A 114 -1.95 -11.43 -6.12
C SER A 114 -2.58 -10.64 -4.99
N LEU A 115 -2.39 -9.35 -5.01
CA LEU A 115 -3.02 -8.45 -4.02
C LEU A 115 -4.47 -8.22 -4.43
N ILE A 116 -5.41 -8.58 -3.57
CA ILE A 116 -6.83 -8.45 -3.89
C ILE A 116 -7.56 -7.40 -3.05
N CYS A 117 -6.97 -6.96 -1.95
CA CYS A 117 -7.60 -5.93 -1.13
C CYS A 117 -6.53 -5.18 -0.34
N TRP A 118 -6.64 -3.86 -0.32
CA TRP A 118 -5.71 -3.03 0.42
C TRP A 118 -6.51 -1.93 1.12
N HIS A 119 -6.46 -1.92 2.42
CA HIS A 119 -7.17 -0.93 3.24
C HIS A 119 -6.14 -0.17 4.06
N GLN A 120 -6.14 1.14 3.96
CA GLN A 120 -5.16 1.98 4.60
C GLN A 120 -5.84 3.21 5.19
N GLY A 121 -5.54 3.53 6.42
CA GLY A 121 -6.15 4.66 7.11
C GLY A 121 -5.17 5.40 7.98
N PRO A 122 -5.53 6.59 8.42
CA PRO A 122 -4.62 7.42 9.19
C PRO A 122 -4.38 6.88 10.59
N LEU A 123 -3.16 7.09 11.07
CA LEU A 123 -2.81 6.76 12.43
C LEU A 123 -2.88 8.06 13.22
N HIS A 124 -4.02 8.26 13.88
CA HIS A 124 -4.19 9.45 14.70
C HIS A 124 -5.31 9.19 15.70
N GLY A 125 -5.77 10.21 16.32
CA GLY A 125 -6.94 10.08 17.17
C GLY A 125 -6.66 9.57 18.55
N GLN A 126 -6.01 8.44 18.68
CA GLN A 126 -5.73 7.94 20.00
C GLN A 126 -4.95 8.97 20.79
N ILE A 127 -4.19 9.77 20.13
CA ILE A 127 -3.48 10.84 20.79
C ILE A 127 -4.46 11.85 21.32
N ASP A 128 -5.39 12.23 20.47
CA ASP A 128 -6.43 13.15 20.87
C ASP A 128 -7.30 12.56 21.94
N GLY A 129 -7.66 11.32 21.74
CA GLY A 129 -8.50 10.66 22.70
C GLY A 129 -7.81 10.48 24.02
N ALA A 130 -6.54 10.29 23.98
CA ALA A 130 -5.78 10.12 25.18
C ALA A 130 -5.68 11.43 25.93
N SER A 131 -5.64 12.44 25.20
CA SER A 131 -5.51 13.65 25.89
C SER A 131 -6.78 14.04 26.50
N PRO A 132 -6.89 13.95 26.90
CA PRO A 132 -7.74 14.13 27.41
C PRO A 132 -8.47 14.39 27.72
N SER A 133 -8.14 14.02 27.43
CA SER A 133 -8.73 14.06 27.49
C SER A 133 -9.06 14.09 27.96
#